data_ccb144e7af373736c510298429451868
#
_entry.id   ccb144e7af373736c510298429451868
#
_cell.length_a   1.000
_cell.length_b   1.000
_cell.length_c   1.000
_cell.angle_alpha   90.00
_cell.angle_beta   90.00
_cell.angle_gamma   90.00
#
_symmetry.space_group_name_H-M   'P 1'
#
loop_
_entity.id
_entity.type
_entity.pdbx_description
1 polymer ?
#
loop_
_entity_poly.entity_id
_entity_poly.type
_entity_poly.pdbx_seq_one_letter_code
_entity_poly.pdbx_strand_id
1 'polypeptide(L)'
;LTPQALLALLSIYERSRDWEQAADISLQLDQSGQGQFAVRRSHYLCELAATQTDSGQANALLLQAIETAPLSARPRIALALLLEQVQRQAKACDQLQELAQLVPAAMPLIAASLARLAPLVQRQIGVLTLLQDSYHQSQSLDVLNAIVSLQSDMGQAHGRELYASHLQKYPSLIAATSLLADAELDPAQQPQVQRALEHAAKPLRRYRCAACGFEALQHFWHCPGCQAWDSYPPRRIEEL
;
A
#
# COMPACT_ATOMS: atom_id res chain seq x y z
N LEU A 1 -5.49 -36.59 -5.16
CA LEU A 1 -4.19 -36.22 -5.76
C LEU A 1 -3.11 -36.19 -4.66
N THR A 2 -1.85 -36.53 -5.03
CA THR A 2 -0.73 -36.40 -4.10
C THR A 2 -0.43 -34.92 -3.85
N PRO A 3 0.14 -34.52 -2.70
CA PRO A 3 0.51 -33.15 -2.42
C PRO A 3 1.44 -32.51 -3.47
N GLN A 4 2.39 -33.29 -4.01
CA GLN A 4 3.26 -32.84 -5.09
C GLN A 4 2.49 -32.52 -6.37
N ALA A 5 1.46 -33.34 -6.72
CA ALA A 5 0.61 -33.10 -7.86
C ALA A 5 -0.25 -31.81 -7.66
N LEU A 6 -0.75 -31.56 -6.43
CA LEU A 6 -1.48 -30.35 -6.11
C LEU A 6 -0.59 -29.10 -6.20
N LEU A 7 0.65 -29.15 -5.71
CA LEU A 7 1.62 -28.06 -5.85
C LEU A 7 1.97 -27.76 -7.32
N ALA A 8 2.12 -28.81 -8.14
CA ALA A 8 2.36 -28.64 -9.58
C ALA A 8 1.15 -27.98 -10.28
N LEU A 9 -0.07 -28.44 -9.96
CA LEU A 9 -1.29 -27.85 -10.48
C LEU A 9 -1.44 -26.39 -10.04
N LEU A 10 -1.19 -26.05 -8.77
CA LEU A 10 -1.21 -24.69 -8.28
C LEU A 10 -0.28 -23.78 -9.10
N SER A 11 0.96 -24.25 -9.36
CA SER A 11 1.92 -23.48 -10.19
C SER A 11 1.43 -23.29 -11.64
N ILE A 12 0.71 -24.26 -12.21
CA ILE A 12 0.13 -24.14 -13.56
C ILE A 12 -0.99 -23.08 -13.54
N TYR A 13 -1.93 -23.16 -12.57
CA TYR A 13 -3.04 -22.23 -12.47
C TYR A 13 -2.58 -20.79 -12.18
N GLU A 14 -1.55 -20.59 -11.34
CA GLU A 14 -0.95 -19.27 -11.13
C GLU A 14 -0.39 -18.68 -12.45
N ARG A 15 0.31 -19.49 -13.26
CA ARG A 15 0.87 -19.05 -14.55
C ARG A 15 -0.21 -18.72 -15.58
N SER A 16 -1.28 -19.52 -15.61
CA SER A 16 -2.42 -19.30 -16.50
C SER A 16 -3.38 -18.22 -15.97
N ARG A 17 -3.16 -17.71 -14.73
CA ARG A 17 -4.05 -16.78 -14.03
C ARG A 17 -5.47 -17.34 -13.84
N ASP A 18 -5.59 -18.64 -13.72
CA ASP A 18 -6.84 -19.28 -13.35
C ASP A 18 -6.98 -19.26 -11.83
N TRP A 19 -7.41 -18.10 -11.33
CA TRP A 19 -7.43 -17.80 -9.90
C TRP A 19 -8.48 -18.59 -9.14
N GLU A 20 -9.54 -19.02 -9.80
CA GLU A 20 -10.58 -19.86 -9.22
C GLU A 20 -10.01 -21.24 -8.88
N GLN A 21 -9.38 -21.90 -9.86
CA GLN A 21 -8.74 -23.19 -9.65
C GLN A 21 -7.55 -23.09 -8.68
N ALA A 22 -6.78 -21.99 -8.74
CA ALA A 22 -5.69 -21.74 -7.80
C ALA A 22 -6.20 -21.64 -6.35
N ALA A 23 -7.34 -20.95 -6.12
CA ALA A 23 -7.96 -20.85 -4.81
C ALA A 23 -8.43 -22.22 -4.28
N ASP A 24 -9.06 -23.04 -5.13
CA ASP A 24 -9.54 -24.38 -4.79
C ASP A 24 -8.40 -25.34 -4.44
N ILE A 25 -7.34 -25.37 -5.25
CA ILE A 25 -6.16 -26.19 -4.99
C ILE A 25 -5.45 -25.76 -3.70
N SER A 26 -5.34 -24.46 -3.46
CA SER A 26 -4.73 -23.96 -2.22
C SER A 26 -5.52 -24.34 -0.97
N LEU A 27 -6.86 -24.40 -1.05
CA LEU A 27 -7.72 -24.89 0.03
C LEU A 27 -7.50 -26.40 0.28
N GLN A 28 -7.38 -27.22 -0.78
CA GLN A 28 -7.09 -28.65 -0.64
C GLN A 28 -5.71 -28.89 0.00
N LEU A 29 -4.71 -28.08 -0.35
CA LEU A 29 -3.38 -28.15 0.25
C LEU A 29 -3.42 -27.80 1.75
N ASP A 30 -4.12 -26.74 2.16
CA ASP A 30 -4.32 -26.38 3.57
C ASP A 30 -5.00 -27.52 4.34
N GLN A 31 -6.06 -28.10 3.79
CA GLN A 31 -6.82 -29.21 4.41
C GLN A 31 -5.97 -30.50 4.54
N SER A 32 -5.04 -30.72 3.64
CA SER A 32 -4.13 -31.86 3.69
C SER A 32 -2.94 -31.68 4.64
N GLY A 33 -2.82 -30.52 5.29
CA GLY A 33 -1.72 -30.20 6.22
C GLY A 33 -0.38 -29.96 5.54
N GLN A 34 -0.37 -29.69 4.24
CA GLN A 34 0.86 -29.55 3.42
C GLN A 34 1.42 -28.13 3.35
N GLY A 35 0.94 -27.22 4.19
CA GLY A 35 1.45 -25.86 4.24
C GLY A 35 0.43 -24.85 4.74
N GLN A 36 0.76 -23.58 4.60
CA GLN A 36 -0.11 -22.46 4.95
C GLN A 36 -0.38 -21.65 3.69
N PHE A 37 -1.46 -21.97 2.99
CA PHE A 37 -1.82 -21.32 1.73
C PHE A 37 -2.88 -20.21 1.90
N ALA A 38 -3.36 -19.97 3.12
CA ALA A 38 -4.40 -18.99 3.41
C ALA A 38 -4.08 -17.58 2.85
N VAL A 39 -2.85 -17.10 3.03
CA VAL A 39 -2.42 -15.80 2.48
C VAL A 39 -2.43 -15.80 0.96
N ARG A 40 -1.91 -16.83 0.32
CA ARG A 40 -1.96 -16.98 -1.15
C ARG A 40 -3.40 -17.03 -1.66
N ARG A 41 -4.25 -17.83 -1.02
CA ARG A 41 -5.68 -17.93 -1.37
C ARG A 41 -6.39 -16.58 -1.24
N SER A 42 -6.08 -15.79 -0.21
CA SER A 42 -6.57 -14.42 -0.07
C SER A 42 -6.18 -13.54 -1.26
N HIS A 43 -4.96 -13.68 -1.80
CA HIS A 43 -4.54 -12.97 -3.00
C HIS A 43 -5.31 -13.41 -4.26
N TYR A 44 -5.58 -14.70 -4.43
CA TYR A 44 -6.37 -15.20 -5.57
C TYR A 44 -7.81 -14.69 -5.52
N LEU A 45 -8.42 -14.65 -4.32
CA LEU A 45 -9.74 -14.06 -4.13
C LEU A 45 -9.76 -12.55 -4.48
N CYS A 46 -8.68 -11.81 -4.19
CA CYS A 46 -8.54 -10.42 -4.62
C CYS A 46 -8.43 -10.28 -6.14
N GLU A 47 -7.70 -11.18 -6.81
CA GLU A 47 -7.63 -11.21 -8.29
C GLU A 47 -9.01 -11.51 -8.89
N LEU A 48 -9.73 -12.50 -8.35
CA LEU A 48 -11.10 -12.81 -8.77
C LEU A 48 -12.03 -11.62 -8.57
N ALA A 49 -11.96 -10.94 -7.43
CA ALA A 49 -12.75 -9.75 -7.16
C ALA A 49 -12.49 -8.64 -8.18
N ALA A 50 -11.23 -8.46 -8.60
CA ALA A 50 -10.85 -7.45 -9.58
C ALA A 50 -11.40 -7.73 -10.99
N THR A 51 -11.78 -8.96 -11.32
CA THR A 51 -12.41 -9.32 -12.60
C THR A 51 -13.93 -9.20 -12.59
N GLN A 52 -14.56 -9.01 -11.42
CA GLN A 52 -16.00 -8.91 -11.33
C GLN A 52 -16.51 -7.56 -11.83
N THR A 53 -17.57 -7.59 -12.61
CA THR A 53 -18.30 -6.38 -13.04
C THR A 53 -19.36 -5.97 -12.03
N ASP A 54 -19.89 -6.92 -11.25
CA ASP A 54 -20.84 -6.67 -10.17
C ASP A 54 -20.09 -6.36 -8.86
N SER A 55 -20.33 -5.16 -8.32
CA SER A 55 -19.72 -4.72 -7.05
C SER A 55 -20.16 -5.56 -5.84
N GLY A 56 -21.34 -6.18 -5.88
CA GLY A 56 -21.82 -7.09 -4.83
C GLY A 56 -20.99 -8.38 -4.80
N GLN A 57 -20.72 -8.98 -5.95
CA GLN A 57 -19.87 -10.17 -6.07
C GLN A 57 -18.41 -9.85 -5.71
N ALA A 58 -17.88 -8.73 -6.19
CA ALA A 58 -16.54 -8.27 -5.81
C ALA A 58 -16.42 -8.09 -4.29
N ASN A 59 -17.41 -7.45 -3.67
CA ASN A 59 -17.45 -7.27 -2.21
C ASN A 59 -17.47 -8.61 -1.45
N ALA A 60 -18.27 -9.57 -1.89
CA ALA A 60 -18.35 -10.89 -1.25
C ALA A 60 -17.00 -11.63 -1.30
N LEU A 61 -16.30 -11.60 -2.44
CA LEU A 61 -14.97 -12.20 -2.60
C LEU A 61 -13.91 -11.51 -1.73
N LEU A 62 -13.96 -10.18 -1.59
CA LEU A 62 -13.02 -9.45 -0.74
C LEU A 62 -13.27 -9.71 0.75
N LEU A 63 -14.52 -9.85 1.19
CA LEU A 63 -14.84 -10.25 2.56
C LEU A 63 -14.33 -11.67 2.84
N GLN A 64 -14.55 -12.61 1.92
CA GLN A 64 -14.00 -13.96 2.02
C GLN A 64 -12.47 -13.96 2.07
N ALA A 65 -11.82 -13.08 1.31
CA ALA A 65 -10.35 -12.92 1.34
C ALA A 65 -9.85 -12.41 2.70
N ILE A 66 -10.58 -11.47 3.33
CA ILE A 66 -10.29 -10.97 4.68
C ILE A 66 -10.45 -12.09 5.72
N GLU A 67 -11.54 -12.86 5.65
CA GLU A 67 -11.76 -13.99 6.55
C GLU A 67 -10.69 -15.08 6.39
N THR A 68 -10.24 -15.32 5.15
CA THR A 68 -9.21 -16.30 4.85
C THR A 68 -7.84 -15.91 5.43
N ALA A 69 -7.47 -14.63 5.38
CA ALA A 69 -6.20 -14.11 5.89
C ALA A 69 -6.40 -12.72 6.54
N PRO A 70 -6.85 -12.67 7.80
CA PRO A 70 -7.23 -11.42 8.47
C PRO A 70 -6.11 -10.38 8.59
N LEU A 71 -4.84 -10.83 8.62
CA LEU A 71 -3.67 -9.96 8.71
C LEU A 71 -3.06 -9.61 7.33
N SER A 72 -3.65 -10.08 6.23
CA SER A 72 -3.24 -9.65 4.90
C SER A 72 -3.77 -8.24 4.63
N ALA A 73 -2.88 -7.31 4.26
CA ALA A 73 -3.27 -5.92 4.01
C ALA A 73 -4.08 -5.77 2.71
N ARG A 74 -3.74 -6.56 1.68
CA ARG A 74 -4.29 -6.44 0.33
C ARG A 74 -5.82 -6.44 0.27
N PRO A 75 -6.53 -7.43 0.85
CA PRO A 75 -7.98 -7.52 0.67
C PRO A 75 -8.72 -6.34 1.32
N ARG A 76 -8.24 -5.80 2.46
CA ARG A 76 -8.85 -4.61 3.08
C ARG A 76 -8.59 -3.35 2.25
N ILE A 77 -7.42 -3.20 1.66
CA ILE A 77 -7.10 -2.10 0.74
C ILE A 77 -8.00 -2.19 -0.50
N ALA A 78 -8.13 -3.38 -1.09
CA ALA A 78 -8.99 -3.60 -2.25
C ALA A 78 -10.48 -3.34 -1.91
N LEU A 79 -10.94 -3.77 -0.73
CA LEU A 79 -12.30 -3.50 -0.26
C LEU A 79 -12.54 -2.00 -0.06
N ALA A 80 -11.58 -1.28 0.53
CA ALA A 80 -11.69 0.18 0.70
C ALA A 80 -11.81 0.88 -0.66
N LEU A 81 -10.99 0.50 -1.66
CA LEU A 81 -11.07 1.04 -3.02
C LEU A 81 -12.44 0.75 -3.67
N LEU A 82 -12.96 -0.46 -3.53
CA LEU A 82 -14.30 -0.81 -4.02
C LEU A 82 -15.39 0.04 -3.35
N LEU A 83 -15.31 0.21 -2.03
CA LEU A 83 -16.26 1.01 -1.26
C LEU A 83 -16.24 2.49 -1.67
N GLU A 84 -15.07 3.04 -2.01
CA GLU A 84 -14.95 4.39 -2.57
C GLU A 84 -15.64 4.50 -3.94
N GLN A 85 -15.44 3.53 -4.83
CA GLN A 85 -16.08 3.52 -6.16
C GLN A 85 -17.60 3.51 -6.05
N VAL A 86 -18.17 2.83 -5.06
CA VAL A 86 -19.62 2.80 -4.81
C VAL A 86 -20.09 3.88 -3.83
N GLN A 87 -19.31 4.95 -3.65
CA GLN A 87 -19.64 6.14 -2.85
C GLN A 87 -19.91 5.84 -1.36
N ARG A 88 -19.22 4.83 -0.80
CA ARG A 88 -19.31 4.46 0.64
C ARG A 88 -18.05 4.86 1.39
N GLN A 89 -17.64 6.14 1.31
CA GLN A 89 -16.38 6.69 1.84
C GLN A 89 -16.20 6.42 3.34
N ALA A 90 -17.27 6.51 4.15
CA ALA A 90 -17.17 6.25 5.59
C ALA A 90 -16.74 4.80 5.87
N LYS A 91 -17.33 3.82 5.17
CA LYS A 91 -16.94 2.41 5.30
C LYS A 91 -15.54 2.13 4.74
N ALA A 92 -15.14 2.81 3.67
CA ALA A 92 -13.78 2.72 3.15
C ALA A 92 -12.76 3.21 4.21
N CYS A 93 -13.03 4.34 4.84
CA CYS A 93 -12.21 4.86 5.92
C CYS A 93 -12.15 3.90 7.13
N ASP A 94 -13.28 3.28 7.52
CA ASP A 94 -13.34 2.28 8.59
C ASP A 94 -12.41 1.09 8.29
N GLN A 95 -12.44 0.55 7.06
CA GLN A 95 -11.58 -0.57 6.65
C GLN A 95 -10.09 -0.24 6.72
N LEU A 96 -9.71 0.97 6.32
CA LEU A 96 -8.32 1.42 6.38
C LEU A 96 -7.86 1.71 7.82
N GLN A 97 -8.71 2.28 8.67
CA GLN A 97 -8.41 2.49 10.08
C GLN A 97 -8.26 1.17 10.84
N GLU A 98 -9.13 0.19 10.57
CA GLU A 98 -9.02 -1.15 11.14
C GLU A 98 -7.72 -1.84 10.68
N LEU A 99 -7.35 -1.73 9.39
CA LEU A 99 -6.09 -2.24 8.88
C LEU A 99 -4.89 -1.61 9.57
N ALA A 100 -4.91 -0.30 9.80
CA ALA A 100 -3.83 0.41 10.49
C ALA A 100 -3.61 -0.12 11.92
N GLN A 101 -4.67 -0.54 12.60
CA GLN A 101 -4.59 -1.13 13.94
C GLN A 101 -4.10 -2.58 13.92
N LEU A 102 -4.58 -3.39 12.97
CA LEU A 102 -4.23 -4.81 12.86
C LEU A 102 -2.82 -5.02 12.30
N VAL A 103 -2.43 -4.20 11.32
CA VAL A 103 -1.15 -4.34 10.59
C VAL A 103 -0.49 -2.95 10.46
N PRO A 104 0.10 -2.40 11.54
CA PRO A 104 0.70 -1.07 11.52
C PRO A 104 1.78 -0.89 10.43
N ALA A 105 2.48 -1.97 10.08
CA ALA A 105 3.47 -1.97 9.01
C ALA A 105 2.91 -1.64 7.62
N ALA A 106 1.58 -1.79 7.41
CA ALA A 106 0.92 -1.44 6.16
C ALA A 106 0.57 0.06 6.04
N MET A 107 0.78 0.87 7.11
CA MET A 107 0.42 2.29 7.12
C MET A 107 0.96 3.07 5.91
N PRO A 108 2.22 2.90 5.45
CA PRO A 108 2.72 3.63 4.28
C PRO A 108 1.88 3.41 3.01
N LEU A 109 1.25 2.24 2.85
CA LEU A 109 0.42 1.91 1.69
C LEU A 109 -0.97 2.57 1.73
N ILE A 110 -1.46 2.93 2.92
CA ILE A 110 -2.83 3.43 3.12
C ILE A 110 -2.89 4.89 3.57
N ALA A 111 -1.76 5.48 3.97
CA ALA A 111 -1.69 6.82 4.54
C ALA A 111 -2.30 7.89 3.62
N ALA A 112 -1.95 7.88 2.33
CA ALA A 112 -2.50 8.81 1.35
C ALA A 112 -4.03 8.66 1.17
N SER A 113 -4.55 7.43 1.17
CA SER A 113 -5.99 7.18 1.08
C SER A 113 -6.72 7.63 2.34
N LEU A 114 -6.15 7.40 3.52
CA LEU A 114 -6.70 7.90 4.79
C LEU A 114 -6.75 9.42 4.82
N ALA A 115 -5.67 10.11 4.43
CA ALA A 115 -5.62 11.58 4.39
C ALA A 115 -6.68 12.15 3.44
N ARG A 116 -6.86 11.55 2.26
CA ARG A 116 -7.84 11.98 1.26
C ARG A 116 -9.29 11.71 1.69
N LEU A 117 -9.56 10.59 2.37
CA LEU A 117 -10.90 10.22 2.83
C LEU A 117 -11.34 11.00 4.07
N ALA A 118 -10.42 11.35 4.96
CA ALA A 118 -10.72 11.97 6.24
C ALA A 118 -11.58 13.23 6.14
N PRO A 119 -11.33 14.19 5.23
CA PRO A 119 -12.20 15.37 5.05
C PRO A 119 -13.60 15.01 4.58
N LEU A 120 -13.73 14.01 3.70
CA LEU A 120 -15.01 13.59 3.12
C LEU A 120 -15.96 12.98 4.16
N VAL A 121 -15.38 12.41 5.23
CA VAL A 121 -16.13 11.74 6.32
C VAL A 121 -16.05 12.46 7.65
N GLN A 122 -15.50 13.68 7.67
CA GLN A 122 -15.35 14.56 8.85
C GLN A 122 -14.55 13.92 10.00
N ARG A 123 -13.49 13.17 9.66
CA ARG A 123 -12.61 12.46 10.63
C ARG A 123 -11.16 12.95 10.61
N GLN A 124 -10.93 14.20 10.19
CA GLN A 124 -9.57 14.75 9.99
C GLN A 124 -8.71 14.64 11.24
N ILE A 125 -9.23 15.03 12.40
CA ILE A 125 -8.48 15.03 13.65
C ILE A 125 -8.04 13.62 14.05
N GLY A 126 -8.97 12.65 14.03
CA GLY A 126 -8.66 11.26 14.40
C GLY A 126 -7.67 10.60 13.44
N VAL A 127 -7.82 10.83 12.13
CA VAL A 127 -6.88 10.31 11.13
C VAL A 127 -5.52 10.99 11.25
N LEU A 128 -5.47 12.30 11.50
CA LEU A 128 -4.22 13.02 11.72
C LEU A 128 -3.43 12.46 12.91
N THR A 129 -4.10 12.21 14.04
CA THR A 129 -3.48 11.58 15.22
C THR A 129 -2.93 10.20 14.87
N LEU A 130 -3.71 9.37 14.19
CA LEU A 130 -3.29 8.02 13.76
C LEU A 130 -2.04 8.06 12.87
N LEU A 131 -2.00 8.99 11.91
CA LEU A 131 -0.85 9.18 11.03
C LEU A 131 0.39 9.68 11.79
N GLN A 132 0.22 10.63 12.73
CA GLN A 132 1.30 11.14 13.57
C GLN A 132 1.90 10.05 14.45
N ASP A 133 1.07 9.23 15.11
CA ASP A 133 1.52 8.10 15.92
C ASP A 133 2.31 7.08 15.10
N SER A 134 1.81 6.76 13.91
CA SER A 134 2.51 5.87 12.98
C SER A 134 3.84 6.46 12.49
N TYR A 135 3.86 7.76 12.20
CA TYR A 135 5.09 8.44 11.79
C TYR A 135 6.15 8.43 12.90
N HIS A 136 5.75 8.61 14.16
CA HIS A 136 6.68 8.51 15.30
C HIS A 136 7.31 7.12 15.44
N GLN A 137 6.63 6.07 14.99
CA GLN A 137 7.14 4.70 15.05
C GLN A 137 8.00 4.31 13.85
N SER A 138 7.64 4.73 12.65
CA SER A 138 8.24 4.24 11.40
C SER A 138 9.03 5.27 10.60
N GLN A 139 8.83 6.58 10.86
CA GLN A 139 9.38 7.72 10.12
C GLN A 139 9.21 7.64 8.60
N SER A 140 8.19 6.94 8.13
CA SER A 140 7.93 6.77 6.71
C SER A 140 7.60 8.08 6.01
N LEU A 141 8.21 8.32 4.85
CA LEU A 141 7.97 9.48 4.01
C LEU A 141 6.55 9.48 3.41
N ASP A 142 5.99 8.33 3.08
CA ASP A 142 4.61 8.24 2.59
C ASP A 142 3.61 8.68 3.69
N VAL A 143 3.89 8.36 4.96
CA VAL A 143 3.09 8.82 6.11
C VAL A 143 3.29 10.32 6.35
N LEU A 144 4.53 10.82 6.29
CA LEU A 144 4.83 12.25 6.42
C LEU A 144 4.10 13.07 5.34
N ASN A 145 4.14 12.63 4.09
CA ASN A 145 3.44 13.27 2.99
C ASN A 145 1.92 13.32 3.22
N ALA A 146 1.35 12.25 3.76
CA ALA A 146 -0.08 12.19 4.10
C ALA A 146 -0.45 13.17 5.23
N ILE A 147 0.40 13.32 6.25
CA ILE A 147 0.23 14.31 7.33
C ILE A 147 0.24 15.74 6.75
N VAL A 148 1.23 16.05 5.92
CA VAL A 148 1.35 17.38 5.29
C VAL A 148 0.14 17.70 4.44
N SER A 149 -0.31 16.74 3.61
CA SER A 149 -1.51 16.91 2.78
C SER A 149 -2.76 17.17 3.63
N LEU A 150 -3.00 16.36 4.66
CA LEU A 150 -4.18 16.48 5.52
C LEU A 150 -4.17 17.79 6.33
N GLN A 151 -3.00 18.21 6.83
CA GLN A 151 -2.88 19.50 7.54
C GLN A 151 -3.13 20.70 6.60
N SER A 152 -2.65 20.62 5.35
CA SER A 152 -2.92 21.64 4.33
C SER A 152 -4.43 21.77 4.06
N ASP A 153 -5.14 20.65 3.94
CA ASP A 153 -6.60 20.65 3.77
C ASP A 153 -7.35 21.23 4.99
N MET A 154 -6.72 21.16 6.18
CA MET A 154 -7.23 21.80 7.42
C MET A 154 -6.81 23.26 7.55
N GLY A 155 -6.15 23.85 6.56
CA GLY A 155 -5.64 25.23 6.61
C GLY A 155 -4.39 25.42 7.47
N GLN A 156 -3.68 24.36 7.83
CA GLN A 156 -2.46 24.37 8.63
C GLN A 156 -1.23 24.19 7.72
N ALA A 157 -0.61 25.28 7.32
CA ALA A 157 0.52 25.26 6.38
C ALA A 157 1.88 24.98 7.08
N HIS A 158 2.03 23.85 7.76
CA HIS A 158 3.27 23.47 8.46
C HIS A 158 4.15 22.45 7.70
N GLY A 159 3.86 22.18 6.44
CA GLY A 159 4.58 21.17 5.66
C GLY A 159 6.09 21.37 5.61
N ARG A 160 6.54 22.62 5.42
CA ARG A 160 7.96 22.98 5.40
C ARG A 160 8.68 22.67 6.72
N GLU A 161 8.05 22.96 7.83
CA GLU A 161 8.60 22.71 9.18
C GLU A 161 8.70 21.19 9.45
N LEU A 162 7.72 20.43 9.00
CA LEU A 162 7.71 18.96 9.15
C LEU A 162 8.82 18.31 8.35
N TYR A 163 9.02 18.69 7.06
CA TYR A 163 10.13 18.18 6.27
C TYR A 163 11.50 18.65 6.83
N ALA A 164 11.63 19.87 7.29
CA ALA A 164 12.86 20.36 7.93
C ALA A 164 13.18 19.58 9.21
N SER A 165 12.18 19.31 10.04
CA SER A 165 12.32 18.48 11.25
C SER A 165 12.71 17.04 10.92
N HIS A 166 12.12 16.46 9.87
CA HIS A 166 12.51 15.13 9.39
C HIS A 166 13.98 15.11 8.98
N LEU A 167 14.42 16.07 8.15
CA LEU A 167 15.78 16.15 7.62
C LEU A 167 16.86 16.37 8.70
N GLN A 168 16.51 16.99 9.83
CA GLN A 168 17.45 17.12 10.95
C GLN A 168 17.86 15.76 11.55
N LYS A 169 16.99 14.77 11.46
CA LYS A 169 17.18 13.44 12.05
C LYS A 169 17.50 12.36 11.00
N TYR A 170 16.89 12.47 9.85
CA TYR A 170 16.92 11.45 8.78
C TYR A 170 17.30 12.10 7.45
N PRO A 171 18.54 11.88 6.96
CA PRO A 171 18.94 12.35 5.64
C PRO A 171 18.04 11.71 4.57
N SER A 172 17.31 12.52 3.81
CA SER A 172 16.39 12.08 2.77
C SER A 172 16.40 13.04 1.59
N LEU A 173 16.71 12.53 0.41
CA LEU A 173 16.67 13.34 -0.81
C LEU A 173 15.21 13.61 -1.23
N ILE A 174 14.29 12.68 -0.95
CA ILE A 174 12.85 12.86 -1.22
C ILE A 174 12.28 13.98 -0.34
N ALA A 175 12.57 13.97 0.98
CA ALA A 175 12.14 15.03 1.87
C ALA A 175 12.77 16.40 1.54
N ALA A 176 14.05 16.41 1.14
CA ALA A 176 14.74 17.61 0.68
C ALA A 176 14.09 18.20 -0.57
N THR A 177 13.70 17.36 -1.52
CA THR A 177 12.97 17.78 -2.73
C THR A 177 11.63 18.43 -2.36
N SER A 178 10.88 17.83 -1.41
CA SER A 178 9.61 18.36 -0.94
C SER A 178 9.77 19.68 -0.18
N LEU A 179 10.80 19.80 0.67
CA LEU A 179 11.13 21.06 1.38
C LEU A 179 11.46 22.21 0.43
N LEU A 180 12.18 21.93 -0.64
CA LEU A 180 12.64 22.93 -1.62
C LEU A 180 11.60 23.26 -2.69
N ALA A 181 10.54 22.47 -2.81
CA ALA A 181 9.45 22.75 -3.77
C ALA A 181 8.80 24.12 -3.52
N ASP A 182 8.68 24.50 -2.23
CA ASP A 182 8.08 25.77 -1.78
C ASP A 182 9.15 26.82 -1.36
N ALA A 183 10.42 26.59 -1.67
CA ALA A 183 11.48 27.52 -1.29
C ALA A 183 11.54 28.72 -2.25
N GLU A 184 11.69 29.91 -1.69
CA GLU A 184 12.02 31.12 -2.45
C GLU A 184 13.51 31.05 -2.90
N LEU A 185 13.75 30.38 -4.01
CA LEU A 185 15.03 30.41 -4.71
C LEU A 185 14.98 31.52 -5.77
N ASP A 186 16.18 31.96 -6.26
CA ASP A 186 16.23 32.86 -7.40
C ASP A 186 15.38 32.27 -8.56
N PRO A 187 14.37 33.00 -9.07
CA PRO A 187 13.48 32.51 -10.12
C PRO A 187 14.19 31.96 -11.35
N ALA A 188 15.41 32.43 -11.64
CA ALA A 188 16.22 31.94 -12.76
C ALA A 188 16.89 30.57 -12.48
N GLN A 189 17.19 30.25 -11.22
CA GLN A 189 17.91 29.04 -10.81
C GLN A 189 16.98 27.95 -10.30
N GLN A 190 15.84 28.32 -9.71
CA GLN A 190 14.88 27.38 -9.12
C GLN A 190 14.51 26.20 -10.04
N PRO A 191 14.17 26.39 -11.34
CA PRO A 191 13.79 25.29 -12.21
C PRO A 191 14.93 24.28 -12.46
N GLN A 192 16.19 24.77 -12.43
CA GLN A 192 17.36 23.93 -12.67
C GLN A 192 17.67 23.07 -11.46
N VAL A 193 17.65 23.66 -10.26
CA VAL A 193 17.83 22.96 -8.98
C VAL A 193 16.72 21.93 -8.78
N GLN A 194 15.47 22.33 -9.02
CA GLN A 194 14.31 21.42 -8.91
C GLN A 194 14.44 20.20 -9.83
N ARG A 195 14.79 20.39 -11.11
CA ARG A 195 14.99 19.28 -12.05
C ARG A 195 16.12 18.35 -11.64
N ALA A 196 17.21 18.89 -11.14
CA ALA A 196 18.36 18.09 -10.68
C ALA A 196 17.98 17.20 -9.49
N LEU A 197 17.26 17.78 -8.50
CA LEU A 197 16.76 17.04 -7.33
C LEU A 197 15.73 15.99 -7.70
N GLU A 198 14.77 16.32 -8.54
CA GLU A 198 13.76 15.37 -9.02
C GLU A 198 14.38 14.20 -9.78
N HIS A 199 15.37 14.48 -10.64
CA HIS A 199 16.10 13.44 -11.36
C HIS A 199 16.83 12.50 -10.40
N ALA A 200 17.53 13.05 -9.41
CA ALA A 200 18.27 12.26 -8.41
C ALA A 200 17.34 11.48 -7.47
N ALA A 201 16.19 12.05 -7.07
CA ALA A 201 15.22 11.41 -6.20
C ALA A 201 14.36 10.34 -6.90
N LYS A 202 14.23 10.39 -8.23
CA LYS A 202 13.34 9.51 -9.01
C LYS A 202 13.55 8.01 -8.76
N PRO A 203 14.76 7.44 -8.74
CA PRO A 203 14.98 6.03 -8.43
C PRO A 203 14.63 5.69 -6.97
N LEU A 204 14.82 6.62 -6.04
CA LEU A 204 14.62 6.42 -4.61
C LEU A 204 13.15 6.30 -4.23
N ARG A 205 12.26 6.87 -5.05
CA ARG A 205 10.78 6.78 -4.88
C ARG A 205 10.19 5.44 -5.30
N ARG A 206 11.01 4.50 -5.77
CA ARG A 206 10.54 3.18 -6.19
C ARG A 206 10.40 2.24 -5.00
N TYR A 207 9.63 1.18 -5.22
CA TYR A 207 9.64 -0.03 -4.40
C TYR A 207 10.60 -1.05 -5.01
N ARG A 208 11.18 -1.92 -4.19
CA ARG A 208 12.08 -2.99 -4.65
C ARG A 208 11.61 -4.34 -4.11
N CYS A 209 11.52 -5.33 -4.99
CA CYS A 209 11.23 -6.70 -4.60
C CYS A 209 12.38 -7.29 -3.78
N ALA A 210 12.10 -7.79 -2.58
CA ALA A 210 13.10 -8.42 -1.71
C ALA A 210 13.61 -9.76 -2.26
N ALA A 211 12.84 -10.43 -3.14
CA ALA A 211 13.20 -11.72 -3.70
C ALA A 211 14.12 -11.63 -4.93
N CYS A 212 13.92 -10.64 -5.83
CA CYS A 212 14.67 -10.56 -7.09
C CYS A 212 15.25 -9.19 -7.41
N GLY A 213 14.99 -8.17 -6.60
CA GLY A 213 15.49 -6.81 -6.83
C GLY A 213 14.72 -6.00 -7.89
N PHE A 214 13.66 -6.52 -8.49
CA PHE A 214 12.86 -5.77 -9.47
C PHE A 214 12.29 -4.49 -8.86
N GLU A 215 12.49 -3.35 -9.54
CA GLU A 215 12.10 -2.03 -9.06
C GLU A 215 10.88 -1.50 -9.81
N ALA A 216 9.94 -0.87 -9.08
CA ALA A 216 8.72 -0.31 -9.65
C ALA A 216 8.26 0.96 -8.91
N LEU A 217 7.53 1.83 -9.61
CA LEU A 217 6.95 3.04 -9.01
C LEU A 217 5.74 2.73 -8.11
N GLN A 218 5.07 1.62 -8.37
CA GLN A 218 3.94 1.15 -7.59
C GLN A 218 4.30 -0.12 -6.80
N HIS A 219 3.64 -0.31 -5.68
CA HIS A 219 3.73 -1.54 -4.91
C HIS A 219 3.02 -2.68 -5.66
N PHE A 220 3.66 -3.86 -5.70
CA PHE A 220 3.08 -5.08 -6.26
C PHE A 220 2.91 -6.14 -5.20
N TRP A 221 1.73 -6.73 -5.12
CA TRP A 221 1.46 -7.90 -4.28
C TRP A 221 2.03 -9.18 -4.91
N HIS A 222 2.08 -9.23 -6.24
CA HIS A 222 2.67 -10.29 -7.04
C HIS A 222 3.75 -9.70 -7.93
N CYS A 223 4.99 -10.06 -7.70
CA CYS A 223 6.11 -9.48 -8.43
C CYS A 223 6.07 -9.84 -9.91
N PRO A 224 6.06 -8.88 -10.84
CA PRO A 224 6.06 -9.18 -12.27
C PRO A 224 7.36 -9.80 -12.77
N GLY A 225 8.48 -9.64 -12.03
CA GLY A 225 9.78 -10.18 -12.41
C GLY A 225 9.96 -11.64 -11.99
N CYS A 226 9.72 -11.99 -10.73
CA CYS A 226 9.96 -13.33 -10.20
C CYS A 226 8.70 -14.07 -9.75
N GLN A 227 7.53 -13.46 -9.88
CA GLN A 227 6.23 -14.01 -9.50
C GLN A 227 6.09 -14.36 -8.00
N ALA A 228 6.95 -13.84 -7.15
CA ALA A 228 6.81 -14.00 -5.71
C ALA A 228 5.68 -13.10 -5.17
N TRP A 229 4.86 -13.66 -4.27
CA TRP A 229 3.83 -12.94 -3.54
C TRP A 229 4.42 -12.24 -2.32
N ASP A 230 3.84 -11.09 -1.91
CA ASP A 230 4.21 -10.30 -0.72
C ASP A 230 5.72 -10.00 -0.59
N SER A 231 6.41 -9.91 -1.73
CA SER A 231 7.86 -9.72 -1.79
C SER A 231 8.30 -8.25 -1.83
N TYR A 232 7.36 -7.30 -1.88
CA TYR A 232 7.63 -5.88 -1.81
C TYR A 232 7.40 -5.37 -0.39
N PRO A 233 8.44 -4.90 0.34
CA PRO A 233 8.23 -4.15 1.57
C PRO A 233 7.36 -2.92 1.32
N PRO A 234 6.51 -2.49 2.27
CA PRO A 234 5.70 -1.29 2.13
C PRO A 234 6.52 -0.01 2.41
N ARG A 235 7.73 0.04 1.85
CA ARG A 235 8.72 1.12 1.99
C ARG A 235 9.36 1.42 0.65
N ARG A 236 9.76 2.68 0.46
CA ARG A 236 10.52 3.13 -0.70
C ARG A 236 11.99 2.69 -0.60
N ILE A 237 12.70 2.69 -1.73
CA ILE A 237 14.12 2.32 -1.77
C ILE A 237 14.96 3.20 -0.83
N GLU A 238 14.63 4.49 -0.70
CA GLU A 238 15.33 5.40 0.21
C GLU A 238 15.18 5.01 1.69
N GLU A 239 14.15 4.25 2.04
CA GLU A 239 13.82 3.84 3.42
C GLU A 239 14.27 2.40 3.73
N LEU A 240 14.86 1.70 2.75
CA LEU A 240 15.41 0.35 2.90
C LEU A 240 16.85 0.41 3.38
#